data_1aad9a5113bfea8b64b23e9894798c30
#
_entry.id   1aad9a5113bfea8b64b23e9894798c30
#
_cell.length_a   1.000
_cell.length_b   1.000
_cell.length_c   1.000
_cell.angle_alpha   90.00
_cell.angle_beta   90.00
_cell.angle_gamma   90.00
#
_symmetry.space_group_name_H-M   'P 1'
#
loop_
_entity.id
_entity.type
_entity.pdbx_description
1 polymer ?
#
loop_
_entity_poly.entity_id
_entity_poly.type
_entity_poly.pdbx_seq_one_letter_code
_entity_poly.pdbx_strand_id
1 'polypeptide(L)'
;KRGLKFVNIPTTLLSQVDSSIGGKTGVNTKYGKNLIGSFYQPKIVISDVEFLKTLPSREIICGYGEIIKHSIIANKKFYFFLNKNVDDILKLKSPLIEKSIYESCKIKKLVVERDEREIDFRKILNFGHTFAHAYEASLNFSKKLNHGEAVILGIKSAFNFSLESKIFKKKEFNLIYNHL
;
A
#
# COMPACT_ATOMS: atom_id res chain seq x y z
N LYS A 1 -31.37 -2.42 -4.82
CA LYS A 1 -31.36 -1.31 -3.84
C LYS A 1 -30.10 -0.49 -4.07
N ARG A 2 -30.18 0.84 -3.96
CA ARG A 2 -29.05 1.76 -4.16
C ARG A 2 -28.48 2.20 -2.82
N GLY A 3 -27.11 2.29 -2.71
CA GLY A 3 -26.44 2.90 -1.56
C GLY A 3 -26.67 2.17 -0.23
N LEU A 4 -26.61 0.84 -0.21
CA LEU A 4 -26.69 0.07 1.03
C LEU A 4 -25.46 0.35 1.91
N LYS A 5 -25.70 0.61 3.20
CA LYS A 5 -24.63 0.66 4.20
C LYS A 5 -23.96 -0.71 4.29
N PHE A 6 -22.63 -0.75 4.38
CA PHE A 6 -21.88 -1.99 4.52
C PHE A 6 -20.77 -1.87 5.56
N VAL A 7 -20.37 -3.01 6.10
CA VAL A 7 -19.20 -3.21 6.94
C VAL A 7 -18.16 -3.94 6.10
N ASN A 8 -16.90 -3.48 6.16
CA ASN A 8 -15.79 -4.13 5.47
C ASN A 8 -14.96 -4.94 6.44
N ILE A 9 -14.71 -6.21 6.13
CA ILE A 9 -13.85 -7.11 6.92
C ILE A 9 -12.73 -7.58 5.98
N PRO A 10 -11.61 -6.83 5.91
CA PRO A 10 -10.49 -7.17 5.03
C PRO A 10 -9.73 -8.38 5.57
N THR A 11 -9.48 -9.37 4.69
CA THR A 11 -8.87 -10.65 5.05
C THR A 11 -7.42 -10.82 4.58
N THR A 12 -6.89 -9.88 3.80
CA THR A 12 -5.47 -9.84 3.39
C THR A 12 -4.77 -8.63 3.98
N LEU A 13 -3.44 -8.70 4.18
CA LEU A 13 -2.69 -7.56 4.70
C LEU A 13 -2.84 -6.33 3.78
N LEU A 14 -2.76 -6.52 2.46
CA LEU A 14 -3.00 -5.45 1.49
C LEU A 14 -4.37 -4.80 1.68
N SER A 15 -5.41 -5.61 1.85
CA SER A 15 -6.76 -5.05 2.04
C SER A 15 -6.93 -4.35 3.38
N GLN A 16 -6.29 -4.84 4.44
CA GLN A 16 -6.34 -4.20 5.77
C GLN A 16 -5.71 -2.81 5.75
N VAL A 17 -4.57 -2.64 5.09
CA VAL A 17 -3.82 -1.38 5.13
C VAL A 17 -4.13 -0.43 3.97
N ASP A 18 -4.72 -0.96 2.88
CA ASP A 18 -4.95 -0.17 1.67
C ASP A 18 -6.40 -0.21 1.18
N SER A 19 -6.85 -1.25 0.50
CA SER A 19 -8.09 -1.20 -0.30
C SER A 19 -9.37 -1.05 0.52
N SER A 20 -9.39 -1.41 1.81
CA SER A 20 -10.56 -1.23 2.70
C SER A 20 -10.79 0.22 3.12
N ILE A 21 -9.80 1.11 2.94
CA ILE A 21 -9.82 2.49 3.41
C ILE A 21 -9.84 3.44 2.20
N GLY A 22 -10.75 4.41 2.22
CA GLY A 22 -10.80 5.47 1.23
C GLY A 22 -11.90 5.37 0.19
N GLY A 23 -12.82 4.41 0.34
CA GLY A 23 -14.09 4.36 -0.37
C GLY A 23 -14.02 4.16 -1.88
N LYS A 24 -12.83 3.92 -2.45
CA LYS A 24 -12.69 3.60 -3.87
C LYS A 24 -13.24 2.19 -4.10
N THR A 25 -14.38 2.10 -4.80
CA THR A 25 -14.93 0.82 -5.28
C THR A 25 -14.83 0.78 -6.79
N GLY A 26 -14.53 -0.39 -7.35
CA GLY A 26 -14.41 -0.51 -8.79
C GLY A 26 -14.44 -1.96 -9.25
N VAL A 27 -14.83 -2.16 -10.49
CA VAL A 27 -14.81 -3.45 -11.16
C VAL A 27 -13.98 -3.37 -12.43
N ASN A 28 -13.26 -4.46 -12.69
CA ASN A 28 -12.50 -4.60 -13.92
C ASN A 28 -13.45 -4.94 -15.07
N THR A 29 -13.17 -4.37 -16.22
CA THR A 29 -13.89 -4.65 -17.46
C THR A 29 -12.92 -5.20 -18.51
N LYS A 30 -13.43 -5.68 -19.64
CA LYS A 30 -12.59 -6.06 -20.78
C LYS A 30 -11.80 -4.90 -21.39
N TYR A 31 -12.16 -3.67 -21.07
CA TYR A 31 -11.50 -2.46 -21.58
C TYR A 31 -10.43 -1.89 -20.64
N GLY A 32 -10.37 -2.37 -19.37
CA GLY A 32 -9.37 -1.93 -18.39
C GLY A 32 -9.78 -2.17 -16.94
N LYS A 33 -8.82 -1.92 -16.03
CA LYS A 33 -9.03 -2.03 -14.59
C LYS A 33 -9.79 -0.81 -14.04
N ASN A 34 -10.71 -1.03 -13.10
CA ASN A 34 -11.39 0.00 -12.28
C ASN A 34 -12.14 1.09 -13.08
N LEU A 35 -12.56 0.80 -14.32
CA LEU A 35 -13.24 1.78 -15.17
C LEU A 35 -14.68 2.09 -14.72
N ILE A 36 -15.30 1.20 -14.00
CA ILE A 36 -16.66 1.36 -13.45
C ILE A 36 -16.56 1.25 -11.95
N GLY A 37 -16.94 2.32 -11.23
CA GLY A 37 -16.86 2.35 -9.79
C GLY A 37 -17.49 3.60 -9.19
N SER A 38 -17.36 3.72 -7.87
CA SER A 38 -17.85 4.88 -7.13
C SER A 38 -16.95 5.14 -5.90
N PHE A 39 -17.07 6.34 -5.34
CA PHE A 39 -16.58 6.64 -4.01
C PHE A 39 -17.70 6.37 -3.01
N TYR A 40 -17.61 5.29 -2.24
CA TYR A 40 -18.60 4.93 -1.24
C TYR A 40 -17.92 4.34 0.01
N GLN A 41 -17.98 5.09 1.11
CA GLN A 41 -17.28 4.70 2.35
C GLN A 41 -18.02 3.59 3.10
N PRO A 42 -17.31 2.58 3.61
CA PRO A 42 -17.87 1.63 4.55
C PRO A 42 -18.25 2.34 5.85
N LYS A 43 -19.26 1.85 6.56
CA LYS A 43 -19.63 2.36 7.89
C LYS A 43 -18.61 1.98 8.95
N ILE A 44 -18.02 0.80 8.84
CA ILE A 44 -16.99 0.27 9.72
C ILE A 44 -16.03 -0.56 8.88
N VAL A 45 -14.75 -0.50 9.21
CA VAL A 45 -13.72 -1.45 8.75
C VAL A 45 -13.22 -2.21 9.98
N ILE A 46 -13.33 -3.54 9.98
CA ILE A 46 -12.88 -4.41 11.06
C ILE A 46 -11.67 -5.19 10.55
N SER A 47 -10.47 -4.82 10.99
CA SER A 47 -9.23 -5.51 10.66
C SER A 47 -8.85 -6.46 11.79
N ASP A 48 -8.83 -7.75 11.50
CA ASP A 48 -8.41 -8.79 12.41
C ASP A 48 -7.14 -9.47 11.87
N VAL A 49 -6.07 -9.46 12.65
CA VAL A 49 -4.77 -10.04 12.28
C VAL A 49 -4.82 -11.57 12.19
N GLU A 50 -5.81 -12.21 12.81
CA GLU A 50 -5.98 -13.66 12.74
C GLU A 50 -6.17 -14.15 11.30
N PHE A 51 -6.84 -13.38 10.45
CA PHE A 51 -6.99 -13.71 9.03
C PHE A 51 -5.65 -13.81 8.28
N LEU A 52 -4.61 -13.14 8.77
CA LEU A 52 -3.31 -13.12 8.12
C LEU A 52 -2.54 -14.43 8.29
N LYS A 53 -2.84 -15.24 9.31
CA LYS A 53 -2.13 -16.48 9.63
C LYS A 53 -2.23 -17.55 8.52
N THR A 54 -3.26 -17.49 7.70
CA THR A 54 -3.49 -18.42 6.59
C THR A 54 -3.01 -17.90 5.23
N LEU A 55 -2.44 -16.68 5.20
CA LEU A 55 -1.95 -16.10 3.96
C LEU A 55 -0.59 -16.67 3.55
N PRO A 56 -0.37 -16.91 2.25
CA PRO A 56 0.97 -17.16 1.73
C PRO A 56 1.91 -15.97 2.03
N SER A 57 3.20 -16.26 2.29
CA SER A 57 4.20 -15.22 2.59
C SER A 57 4.26 -14.14 1.51
N ARG A 58 4.04 -14.50 0.26
CA ARG A 58 3.99 -13.55 -0.87
C ARG A 58 2.88 -12.50 -0.72
N GLU A 59 1.72 -12.87 -0.18
CA GLU A 59 0.63 -11.94 0.09
C GLU A 59 0.90 -11.04 1.30
N ILE A 60 1.68 -11.52 2.27
CA ILE A 60 2.18 -10.68 3.38
C ILE A 60 3.14 -9.63 2.84
N ILE A 61 4.11 -10.02 1.99
CA ILE A 61 5.04 -9.09 1.34
C ILE A 61 4.26 -8.06 0.50
N CYS A 62 3.21 -8.49 -0.20
CA CYS A 62 2.35 -7.60 -0.98
C CYS A 62 1.75 -6.48 -0.13
N GLY A 63 1.16 -6.81 1.01
CA GLY A 63 0.62 -5.81 1.94
C GLY A 63 1.70 -4.96 2.60
N TYR A 64 2.85 -5.56 2.92
CA TYR A 64 3.99 -4.87 3.51
C TYR A 64 4.55 -3.78 2.59
N GLY A 65 4.51 -3.96 1.27
CA GLY A 65 4.89 -2.94 0.28
C GLY A 65 4.11 -1.64 0.45
N GLU A 66 2.80 -1.73 0.72
CA GLU A 66 1.97 -0.57 1.01
C GLU A 66 2.28 0.07 2.37
N ILE A 67 2.57 -0.74 3.40
CA ILE A 67 2.99 -0.24 4.72
C ILE A 67 4.29 0.57 4.61
N ILE A 68 5.29 0.06 3.88
CA ILE A 68 6.54 0.78 3.61
C ILE A 68 6.25 2.08 2.87
N LYS A 69 5.45 2.05 1.81
CA LYS A 69 5.06 3.24 1.05
C LYS A 69 4.46 4.31 1.97
N HIS A 70 3.50 3.95 2.82
CA HIS A 70 2.88 4.89 3.76
C HIS A 70 3.91 5.49 4.73
N SER A 71 4.86 4.71 5.21
CA SER A 71 5.91 5.20 6.10
C SER A 71 6.85 6.19 5.41
N ILE A 72 7.25 5.91 4.17
CA ILE A 72 8.14 6.76 3.37
C ILE A 72 7.51 8.13 3.09
N ILE A 73 6.23 8.15 2.71
CA ILE A 73 5.57 9.41 2.33
C ILE A 73 5.19 10.29 3.52
N ALA A 74 5.04 9.74 4.73
CA ALA A 74 4.40 10.50 5.81
C ALA A 74 5.05 10.39 7.19
N ASN A 75 5.86 9.36 7.50
CA ASN A 75 6.31 9.14 8.87
C ASN A 75 7.69 8.48 8.98
N LYS A 76 8.73 9.31 9.08
CA LYS A 76 10.13 8.86 9.21
C LYS A 76 10.35 7.95 10.45
N LYS A 77 9.68 8.22 11.58
CA LYS A 77 9.82 7.38 12.79
C LYS A 77 9.22 6.00 12.56
N PHE A 78 8.10 5.95 11.87
CA PHE A 78 7.45 4.69 11.50
C PHE A 78 8.31 3.91 10.51
N TYR A 79 8.95 4.57 9.54
CA TYR A 79 9.89 3.93 8.62
C TYR A 79 11.04 3.23 9.38
N PHE A 80 11.69 3.91 10.35
CA PHE A 80 12.75 3.29 11.15
C PHE A 80 12.26 2.14 12.03
N PHE A 81 11.02 2.23 12.54
CA PHE A 81 10.42 1.11 13.26
C PHE A 81 10.25 -0.11 12.34
N LEU A 82 9.76 0.07 11.14
CA LEU A 82 9.61 -1.02 10.14
C LEU A 82 10.98 -1.62 9.79
N ASN A 83 11.96 -0.78 9.47
CA ASN A 83 13.31 -1.22 9.08
C ASN A 83 13.99 -2.07 10.17
N LYS A 84 13.78 -1.70 11.45
CA LYS A 84 14.35 -2.45 12.58
C LYS A 84 13.66 -3.80 12.82
N ASN A 85 12.40 -3.95 12.48
CA ASN A 85 11.56 -5.08 12.87
C ASN A 85 11.02 -5.87 11.67
N VAL A 86 11.58 -5.70 10.48
CA VAL A 86 11.03 -6.27 9.23
C VAL A 86 10.78 -7.76 9.31
N ASP A 87 11.78 -8.54 9.77
CA ASP A 87 11.69 -10.01 9.84
C ASP A 87 10.56 -10.49 10.76
N ASP A 88 10.37 -9.79 11.89
CA ASP A 88 9.35 -10.14 12.87
C ASP A 88 7.95 -9.71 12.40
N ILE A 89 7.84 -8.57 11.71
CA ILE A 89 6.58 -8.11 11.10
C ILE A 89 6.14 -9.08 10.00
N LEU A 90 7.06 -9.50 9.12
CA LEU A 90 6.76 -10.46 8.05
C LEU A 90 6.39 -11.85 8.59
N LYS A 91 6.83 -12.19 9.81
CA LYS A 91 6.42 -13.40 10.54
C LYS A 91 5.15 -13.18 11.38
N LEU A 92 4.46 -12.06 11.20
CA LEU A 92 3.22 -11.70 11.89
C LEU A 92 3.34 -11.69 13.42
N LYS A 93 4.50 -11.33 13.97
CA LYS A 93 4.70 -11.31 15.43
C LYS A 93 3.94 -10.15 16.08
N SER A 94 3.11 -10.47 17.05
CA SER A 94 2.47 -9.50 17.96
C SER A 94 3.50 -8.91 18.94
N PRO A 95 3.39 -7.62 19.31
CA PRO A 95 2.44 -6.61 18.84
C PRO A 95 2.93 -5.83 17.61
N LEU A 96 3.94 -6.32 16.88
CA LEU A 96 4.61 -5.57 15.81
C LEU A 96 3.74 -5.46 14.57
N ILE A 97 3.03 -6.52 14.20
CA ILE A 97 2.14 -6.51 13.03
C ILE A 97 0.93 -5.61 13.25
N GLU A 98 0.29 -5.67 14.41
CA GLU A 98 -0.86 -4.82 14.75
C GLU A 98 -0.46 -3.34 14.73
N LYS A 99 0.70 -3.01 15.30
CA LYS A 99 1.24 -1.65 15.27
C LYS A 99 1.50 -1.19 13.83
N SER A 100 2.03 -2.05 12.98
CA SER A 100 2.32 -1.74 11.59
C SER A 100 1.04 -1.45 10.81
N ILE A 101 0.00 -2.27 10.99
CA ILE A 101 -1.31 -2.07 10.38
C ILE A 101 -1.93 -0.75 10.89
N TYR A 102 -1.95 -0.53 12.20
CA TYR A 102 -2.54 0.65 12.80
C TYR A 102 -1.90 1.96 12.29
N GLU A 103 -0.58 2.06 12.31
CA GLU A 103 0.13 3.27 11.85
C GLU A 103 -0.06 3.48 10.34
N SER A 104 -0.06 2.42 9.55
CA SER A 104 -0.33 2.47 8.12
C SER A 104 -1.76 2.97 7.83
N CYS A 105 -2.76 2.39 8.49
CA CYS A 105 -4.15 2.82 8.36
C CYS A 105 -4.36 4.28 8.79
N LYS A 106 -3.70 4.70 9.87
CA LYS A 106 -3.74 6.09 10.37
C LYS A 106 -3.22 7.08 9.33
N ILE A 107 -2.08 6.76 8.68
CA ILE A 107 -1.52 7.60 7.62
C ILE A 107 -2.51 7.69 6.45
N LYS A 108 -3.00 6.55 5.96
CA LYS A 108 -3.94 6.54 4.85
C LYS A 108 -5.23 7.29 5.17
N LYS A 109 -5.78 7.08 6.38
CA LYS A 109 -6.97 7.80 6.86
C LYS A 109 -6.76 9.31 6.76
N LEU A 110 -5.66 9.85 7.29
CA LEU A 110 -5.37 11.28 7.26
C LEU A 110 -5.29 11.84 5.84
N VAL A 111 -4.69 11.09 4.91
CA VAL A 111 -4.61 11.50 3.51
C VAL A 111 -5.99 11.48 2.85
N VAL A 112 -6.81 10.45 3.10
CA VAL A 112 -8.15 10.32 2.55
C VAL A 112 -9.10 11.39 3.10
N GLU A 113 -9.05 11.69 4.40
CA GLU A 113 -9.87 12.74 5.02
C GLU A 113 -9.57 14.13 4.45
N ARG A 114 -8.31 14.36 4.03
CA ARG A 114 -7.90 15.62 3.42
C ARG A 114 -8.32 15.75 1.95
N ASP A 115 -8.40 14.64 1.23
CA ASP A 115 -8.75 14.60 -0.21
C ASP A 115 -9.45 13.28 -0.54
N GLU A 116 -10.73 13.19 -0.21
CA GLU A 116 -11.50 11.95 -0.38
C GLU A 116 -11.54 11.47 -1.84
N ARG A 117 -11.66 12.41 -2.79
CA ARG A 117 -11.87 12.12 -4.22
C ARG A 117 -10.59 12.05 -5.04
N GLU A 118 -9.40 12.22 -4.39
CA GLU A 118 -8.11 12.18 -5.07
C GLU A 118 -7.98 13.21 -6.21
N ILE A 119 -8.38 14.42 -5.91
CA ILE A 119 -8.26 15.54 -6.84
C ILE A 119 -6.80 16.02 -6.89
N ASP A 120 -6.13 16.08 -5.73
CA ASP A 120 -4.77 16.62 -5.59
C ASP A 120 -3.93 15.86 -4.55
N PHE A 121 -4.09 16.17 -3.26
CA PHE A 121 -3.21 15.72 -2.18
C PHE A 121 -3.13 14.20 -2.04
N ARG A 122 -4.22 13.48 -2.22
CA ARG A 122 -4.27 12.02 -2.11
C ARG A 122 -3.41 11.31 -3.15
N LYS A 123 -3.04 11.98 -4.24
CA LYS A 123 -2.11 11.45 -5.26
C LYS A 123 -0.74 11.06 -4.69
N ILE A 124 -0.36 11.58 -3.50
CA ILE A 124 0.86 11.15 -2.80
C ILE A 124 0.86 9.63 -2.51
N LEU A 125 -0.32 9.01 -2.33
CA LEU A 125 -0.45 7.57 -2.16
C LEU A 125 -0.05 6.78 -3.42
N ASN A 126 0.08 7.43 -4.58
CA ASN A 126 0.53 6.81 -5.82
C ASN A 126 2.06 6.83 -5.97
N PHE A 127 2.82 7.15 -4.91
CA PHE A 127 4.27 7.08 -4.94
C PHE A 127 4.75 5.68 -5.37
N GLY A 128 5.61 5.62 -6.37
CA GLY A 128 6.07 4.37 -6.99
C GLY A 128 5.11 3.76 -8.03
N HIS A 129 3.82 4.14 -8.04
CA HIS A 129 2.81 3.49 -8.90
C HIS A 129 3.01 3.70 -10.40
N THR A 130 3.62 4.79 -10.83
CA THR A 130 3.94 5.02 -12.25
C THR A 130 4.81 3.88 -12.81
N PHE A 131 5.88 3.54 -12.08
CA PHE A 131 6.76 2.42 -12.46
C PHE A 131 6.11 1.07 -12.18
N ALA A 132 5.40 0.92 -11.06
CA ALA A 132 4.70 -0.31 -10.72
C ALA A 132 3.71 -0.74 -11.81
N HIS A 133 2.86 0.17 -12.27
CA HIS A 133 1.90 -0.09 -13.35
C HIS A 133 2.61 -0.43 -14.68
N ALA A 134 3.76 0.19 -14.97
CA ALA A 134 4.55 -0.17 -16.14
C ALA A 134 5.07 -1.61 -16.05
N TYR A 135 5.55 -2.04 -14.88
CA TYR A 135 5.96 -3.44 -14.66
C TYR A 135 4.79 -4.41 -14.76
N GLU A 136 3.65 -4.11 -14.13
CA GLU A 136 2.44 -4.93 -14.25
C GLU A 136 1.99 -5.07 -15.71
N ALA A 137 1.98 -3.96 -16.45
CA ALA A 137 1.59 -3.94 -17.87
C ALA A 137 2.56 -4.75 -18.73
N SER A 138 3.88 -4.61 -18.52
CA SER A 138 4.91 -5.36 -19.28
C SER A 138 4.78 -6.87 -19.10
N LEU A 139 4.20 -7.32 -17.98
CA LEU A 139 3.92 -8.72 -17.68
C LEU A 139 2.46 -9.12 -17.97
N ASN A 140 1.72 -8.29 -18.73
CA ASN A 140 0.31 -8.49 -19.05
C ASN A 140 -0.56 -8.74 -17.81
N PHE A 141 -0.27 -8.07 -16.70
CA PHE A 141 -0.98 -8.22 -15.40
C PHE A 141 -1.05 -9.67 -14.93
N SER A 142 -0.04 -10.45 -15.25
CA SER A 142 0.03 -11.87 -14.89
C SER A 142 0.36 -12.05 -13.40
N LYS A 143 0.08 -13.26 -12.87
CA LYS A 143 0.43 -13.63 -11.48
C LYS A 143 1.94 -13.73 -11.21
N LYS A 144 2.79 -13.49 -12.21
CA LYS A 144 4.27 -13.48 -12.04
C LYS A 144 4.72 -12.35 -11.13
N LEU A 145 4.04 -11.21 -11.17
CA LEU A 145 4.29 -10.05 -10.32
C LEU A 145 2.96 -9.61 -9.69
N ASN A 146 2.85 -9.63 -8.36
CA ASN A 146 1.67 -9.10 -7.70
C ASN A 146 1.80 -7.59 -7.47
N HIS A 147 0.68 -6.96 -7.11
CA HIS A 147 0.63 -5.50 -6.98
C HIS A 147 1.66 -4.94 -5.98
N GLY A 148 1.78 -5.50 -4.78
CA GLY A 148 2.71 -4.98 -3.78
C GLY A 148 4.18 -5.20 -4.15
N GLU A 149 4.52 -6.32 -4.81
CA GLU A 149 5.86 -6.52 -5.37
C GLU A 149 6.15 -5.45 -6.43
N ALA A 150 5.18 -5.17 -7.32
CA ALA A 150 5.31 -4.11 -8.31
C ALA A 150 5.50 -2.74 -7.66
N VAL A 151 4.78 -2.44 -6.57
CA VAL A 151 4.93 -1.18 -5.82
C VAL A 151 6.32 -1.06 -5.20
N ILE A 152 6.87 -2.11 -4.58
CA ILE A 152 8.24 -2.11 -4.04
C ILE A 152 9.26 -1.82 -5.15
N LEU A 153 9.18 -2.53 -6.28
CA LEU A 153 10.03 -2.28 -7.45
C LEU A 153 9.85 -0.85 -7.99
N GLY A 154 8.62 -0.37 -8.03
CA GLY A 154 8.28 0.97 -8.48
C GLY A 154 8.86 2.06 -7.57
N ILE A 155 8.85 1.85 -6.25
CA ILE A 155 9.49 2.74 -5.28
C ILE A 155 11.01 2.74 -5.50
N LYS A 156 11.65 1.57 -5.68
CA LYS A 156 13.08 1.49 -6.03
C LYS A 156 13.42 2.29 -7.27
N SER A 157 12.62 2.14 -8.33
CA SER A 157 12.83 2.87 -9.59
C SER A 157 12.63 4.37 -9.43
N ALA A 158 11.63 4.80 -8.65
CA ALA A 158 11.43 6.21 -8.36
C ALA A 158 12.62 6.82 -7.60
N PHE A 159 13.20 6.09 -6.64
CA PHE A 159 14.40 6.55 -5.93
C PHE A 159 15.63 6.58 -6.84
N ASN A 160 15.85 5.57 -7.69
CA ASN A 160 16.95 5.59 -8.67
C ASN A 160 16.83 6.80 -9.60
N PHE A 161 15.65 7.04 -10.16
CA PHE A 161 15.37 8.20 -11.00
C PHE A 161 15.65 9.52 -10.27
N SER A 162 15.22 9.63 -9.02
CA SER A 162 15.45 10.84 -8.20
C SER A 162 16.93 11.06 -7.88
N LEU A 163 17.71 9.97 -7.70
CA LEU A 163 19.16 10.04 -7.47
C LEU A 163 19.89 10.51 -8.74
N GLU A 164 19.57 9.91 -9.90
CA GLU A 164 20.15 10.28 -11.20
C GLU A 164 19.81 11.73 -11.57
N SER A 165 18.58 12.16 -11.27
CA SER A 165 18.12 13.54 -11.46
C SER A 165 18.66 14.52 -10.42
N LYS A 166 19.54 14.09 -9.49
CA LYS A 166 20.15 14.89 -8.41
C LYS A 166 19.14 15.56 -7.46
N ILE A 167 17.91 15.05 -7.40
CA ILE A 167 16.85 15.52 -6.50
C ILE A 167 17.05 14.94 -5.09
N PHE A 168 17.65 13.74 -5.01
CA PHE A 168 17.79 12.97 -3.77
C PHE A 168 19.26 12.73 -3.40
N LYS A 169 19.61 12.81 -2.11
CA LYS A 169 20.98 12.59 -1.65
C LYS A 169 21.33 11.11 -1.52
N LYS A 170 22.51 10.71 -1.98
CA LYS A 170 22.98 9.30 -1.96
C LYS A 170 22.90 8.64 -0.58
N LYS A 171 23.17 9.40 0.51
CA LYS A 171 23.09 8.88 1.89
C LYS A 171 21.67 8.48 2.27
N GLU A 172 20.69 9.27 1.91
CA GLU A 172 19.27 9.00 2.19
C GLU A 172 18.75 7.88 1.28
N PHE A 173 19.19 7.84 0.03
CA PHE A 173 18.92 6.76 -0.90
C PHE A 173 19.35 5.38 -0.34
N ASN A 174 20.59 5.23 0.09
CA ASN A 174 21.10 3.96 0.61
C ASN A 174 20.32 3.47 1.83
N LEU A 175 19.86 4.39 2.70
CA LEU A 175 19.05 4.04 3.87
C LEU A 175 17.73 3.36 3.50
N ILE A 176 17.08 3.83 2.45
CA ILE A 176 15.77 3.33 2.04
C ILE A 176 15.93 2.12 1.11
N TYR A 177 16.87 2.19 0.18
CA TYR A 177 17.08 1.17 -0.85
C TYR A 177 17.44 -0.21 -0.27
N ASN A 178 18.20 -0.24 0.83
CA ASN A 178 18.57 -1.49 1.49
C ASN A 178 17.43 -2.16 2.26
N HIS A 179 16.35 -1.43 2.54
CA HIS A 179 15.17 -1.98 3.20
C HIS A 179 14.18 -2.56 2.19
N LEU A 180 14.14 -2.02 0.99
CA LEU A 180 13.26 -2.47 -0.11
C LEU A 180 13.86 -3.71 -0.82
#